data_362fc1896436376e0ca7411143a31721
#
_entry.id   362fc1896436376e0ca7411143a31721
#
_cell.length_a   1.000
_cell.length_b   1.000
_cell.length_c   1.000
_cell.angle_alpha   90.00
_cell.angle_beta   90.00
_cell.angle_gamma   90.00
#
_symmetry.space_group_name_H-M   'P 1'
#
loop_
_entity.id
_entity.type
_entity.pdbx_description
1 polymer ?
#
loop_
_entity_poly.entity_id
_entity_poly.type
_entity_poly.pdbx_seq_one_letter_code
_entity_poly.pdbx_strand_id
1 'polypeptide(L)'
;MFAGEMDGKLWFCTNNTKDVDHCFQKAGFDKKRLFYTQGDYGLFQCSEPCCQETFDNEAVIREMLERKKKMKIPTELIPICPQCGKPMTMNLRCDDSFVEDEGWHRAAERYENFLRTRDGQKILFLELGVGYNTPVIIKYPFWRMTAKNPNAVYACVNLGQADCPQEIERQSICINSDIGSVIE
;
A
#
# COMPACT_ATOMS: atom_id res chain seq x y z
N MET A 1 -2.90 -4.94 -6.03
CA MET A 1 -2.54 -6.29 -5.55
C MET A 1 -3.75 -6.90 -4.88
N PHE A 2 -4.14 -8.08 -5.28
CA PHE A 2 -5.30 -8.76 -4.77
C PHE A 2 -4.92 -10.11 -4.18
N ALA A 3 -5.35 -10.38 -2.96
CA ALA A 3 -5.60 -11.71 -2.48
C ALA A 3 -7.07 -11.72 -2.04
N GLY A 4 -7.98 -12.31 -2.79
CA GLY A 4 -9.43 -12.19 -2.58
C GLY A 4 -10.15 -13.48 -2.30
N GLU A 5 -11.34 -13.37 -1.72
CA GLU A 5 -12.27 -14.46 -1.71
C GLU A 5 -13.04 -14.43 -3.04
N MET A 6 -12.59 -15.25 -3.96
CA MET A 6 -13.43 -15.80 -5.00
C MET A 6 -13.65 -17.26 -4.61
N ASP A 7 -14.88 -17.68 -4.48
CA ASP A 7 -15.27 -19.06 -4.11
C ASP A 7 -14.78 -19.57 -2.74
N GLY A 8 -14.95 -18.78 -1.67
CA GLY A 8 -14.60 -19.21 -0.31
C GLY A 8 -13.13 -19.07 0.09
N LYS A 9 -12.30 -18.40 -0.74
CA LYS A 9 -10.88 -18.16 -0.45
C LYS A 9 -10.68 -16.79 0.21
N LEU A 10 -9.92 -16.74 1.29
CA LEU A 10 -9.57 -15.49 1.99
C LEU A 10 -8.54 -14.70 1.20
N TRP A 11 -8.63 -13.37 1.22
CA TRP A 11 -7.69 -12.47 0.57
C TRP A 11 -7.26 -11.31 1.47
N PHE A 12 -6.06 -10.80 1.21
CA PHE A 12 -5.50 -9.63 1.83
C PHE A 12 -4.80 -8.78 0.76
N CYS A 13 -4.89 -7.47 0.84
CA CYS A 13 -4.24 -6.57 -0.09
C CYS A 13 -3.17 -5.76 0.63
N THR A 14 -1.94 -5.77 0.11
CA THR A 14 -0.91 -4.82 0.53
C THR A 14 -0.70 -3.80 -0.55
N ASN A 15 -0.70 -2.52 -0.16
CA ASN A 15 -0.55 -1.40 -1.07
C ASN A 15 0.91 -1.04 -1.29
N ASN A 16 1.30 -0.89 -2.54
CA ASN A 16 2.50 -0.19 -2.92
C ASN A 16 2.18 1.25 -3.34
N THR A 17 3.15 2.11 -3.31
CA THR A 17 3.24 3.57 -3.49
C THR A 17 2.22 4.31 -4.36
N LYS A 18 1.47 3.64 -5.23
CA LYS A 18 0.48 4.29 -6.11
C LYS A 18 -0.96 4.23 -5.61
N ASP A 19 -1.24 3.43 -4.57
CA ASP A 19 -2.60 3.23 -4.05
C ASP A 19 -2.86 3.94 -2.72
N VAL A 20 -2.00 4.89 -2.35
CA VAL A 20 -2.19 5.79 -1.20
C VAL A 20 -3.39 6.74 -1.39
N ASP A 21 -4.03 6.70 -2.56
CA ASP A 21 -5.15 7.54 -3.00
C ASP A 21 -6.54 6.93 -2.78
N HIS A 22 -6.64 5.87 -1.97
CA HIS A 22 -7.87 5.18 -1.59
C HIS A 22 -8.62 4.47 -2.75
N CYS A 23 -7.96 4.10 -3.84
CA CYS A 23 -8.60 3.40 -4.96
C CYS A 23 -9.27 2.09 -4.52
N PHE A 24 -8.67 1.33 -3.62
CA PHE A 24 -9.27 0.09 -3.11
C PHE A 24 -10.52 0.33 -2.27
N GLN A 25 -10.53 1.34 -1.39
CA GLN A 25 -11.73 1.69 -0.61
C GLN A 25 -12.85 2.17 -1.54
N LYS A 26 -12.53 3.02 -2.52
CA LYS A 26 -13.49 3.50 -3.52
C LYS A 26 -14.07 2.35 -4.36
N ALA A 27 -13.29 1.29 -4.58
CA ALA A 27 -13.72 0.06 -5.24
C ALA A 27 -14.49 -0.91 -4.31
N GLY A 28 -14.75 -0.53 -3.05
CA GLY A 28 -15.54 -1.32 -2.11
C GLY A 28 -14.78 -2.38 -1.33
N PHE A 29 -13.45 -2.35 -1.33
CA PHE A 29 -12.65 -3.29 -0.55
C PHE A 29 -12.72 -3.01 0.95
N ASP A 30 -12.89 -4.06 1.75
CA ASP A 30 -12.90 -3.96 3.22
C ASP A 30 -11.54 -3.47 3.75
N LYS A 31 -11.55 -2.31 4.41
CA LYS A 31 -10.34 -1.70 5.01
C LYS A 31 -9.59 -2.66 5.95
N LYS A 32 -10.27 -3.60 6.59
CA LYS A 32 -9.63 -4.62 7.46
C LYS A 32 -8.74 -5.58 6.69
N ARG A 33 -8.89 -5.66 5.37
CA ARG A 33 -8.11 -6.50 4.47
C ARG A 33 -7.09 -5.70 3.66
N LEU A 34 -6.87 -4.45 4.03
CA LEU A 34 -5.91 -3.56 3.38
C LEU A 34 -4.76 -3.22 4.33
N PHE A 35 -3.55 -3.16 3.79
CA PHE A 35 -2.36 -2.71 4.51
C PHE A 35 -1.60 -1.68 3.67
N TYR A 36 -1.62 -0.43 4.10
CA TYR A 36 -0.97 0.71 3.45
C TYR A 36 0.48 0.84 3.91
N THR A 37 1.37 0.04 3.35
CA THR A 37 2.79 0.00 3.73
C THR A 37 3.52 1.33 3.51
N GLN A 38 3.07 2.12 2.52
CA GLN A 38 3.70 3.36 2.09
C GLN A 38 3.00 4.62 2.63
N GLY A 39 1.98 4.45 3.48
CA GLY A 39 1.20 5.54 4.05
C GLY A 39 -0.12 5.80 3.35
N ASP A 40 -0.70 6.96 3.63
CA ASP A 40 -2.07 7.32 3.24
C ASP A 40 -2.16 8.81 2.95
N TYR A 41 -2.62 9.21 1.74
CA TYR A 41 -2.88 10.62 1.40
C TYR A 41 -4.00 11.24 2.23
N GLY A 42 -4.86 10.45 2.85
CA GLY A 42 -5.91 10.92 3.75
C GLY A 42 -5.41 11.31 5.14
N LEU A 43 -4.11 11.18 5.41
CA LEU A 43 -3.53 11.43 6.72
C LEU A 43 -2.41 12.47 6.68
N PHE A 44 -2.37 13.32 7.71
CA PHE A 44 -1.21 14.13 8.04
C PHE A 44 -0.41 13.49 9.18
N GLN A 45 0.88 13.78 9.20
CA GLN A 45 1.80 13.51 10.31
C GLN A 45 2.63 14.76 10.63
N CYS A 46 3.26 14.82 11.79
CA CYS A 46 4.22 15.88 12.09
C CYS A 46 5.42 15.78 11.12
N SER A 47 5.85 16.91 10.55
CA SER A 47 7.02 16.94 9.65
C SER A 47 8.33 16.57 10.34
N GLU A 48 8.40 16.78 11.66
CA GLU A 48 9.48 16.29 12.52
C GLU A 48 8.82 15.37 13.56
N PRO A 49 8.82 14.03 13.37
CA PRO A 49 8.00 13.10 14.13
C PRO A 49 8.17 13.24 15.63
N CYS A 50 7.35 14.08 16.27
CA CYS A 50 7.36 14.30 17.71
C CYS A 50 6.45 13.33 18.47
N CYS A 51 5.59 12.62 17.74
CA CYS A 51 4.67 11.61 18.24
C CYS A 51 4.42 10.55 17.15
N GLN A 52 3.88 9.40 17.55
CA GLN A 52 3.50 8.31 16.64
C GLN A 52 2.00 8.37 16.29
N GLU A 53 1.52 9.57 15.98
CA GLU A 53 0.11 9.82 15.65
C GLU A 53 -0.02 10.38 14.25
N THR A 54 -1.07 9.95 13.56
CA THR A 54 -1.54 10.53 12.30
C THR A 54 -2.89 11.19 12.49
N PHE A 55 -3.23 12.12 11.61
CA PHE A 55 -4.42 12.97 11.72
C PHE A 55 -5.17 12.97 10.39
N ASP A 56 -6.48 12.73 10.43
CA ASP A 56 -7.34 12.85 9.25
C ASP A 56 -7.24 14.24 8.64
N ASN A 57 -7.12 14.31 7.32
CA ASN A 57 -6.89 15.58 6.64
C ASN A 57 -8.04 15.99 5.72
N GLU A 58 -9.11 15.20 5.59
CA GLU A 58 -10.16 15.44 4.60
C GLU A 58 -10.79 16.83 4.74
N ALA A 59 -11.15 17.22 5.97
CA ALA A 59 -11.80 18.50 6.22
C ALA A 59 -10.89 19.68 5.87
N VAL A 60 -9.63 19.62 6.27
CA VAL A 60 -8.63 20.68 6.01
C VAL A 60 -8.33 20.79 4.52
N ILE A 61 -8.13 19.66 3.83
CA ILE A 61 -7.89 19.65 2.38
C ILE A 61 -9.09 20.19 1.62
N ARG A 62 -10.30 19.86 2.04
CA ARG A 62 -11.54 20.40 1.44
C ARG A 62 -11.59 21.93 1.58
N GLU A 63 -11.35 22.48 2.77
CA GLU A 63 -11.28 23.92 2.99
C GLU A 63 -10.15 24.59 2.18
N MET A 64 -8.97 23.96 2.09
CA MET A 64 -7.88 24.44 1.24
C MET A 64 -8.30 24.56 -0.21
N LEU A 65 -9.02 23.57 -0.76
CA LEU A 65 -9.50 23.59 -2.14
C LEU A 65 -10.52 24.71 -2.38
N GLU A 66 -11.45 24.94 -1.45
CA GLU A 66 -12.47 26.01 -1.54
C GLU A 66 -11.85 27.41 -1.48
N ARG A 67 -10.84 27.59 -0.63
CA ARG A 67 -10.22 28.89 -0.39
C ARG A 67 -8.97 29.16 -1.26
N LYS A 68 -8.57 28.20 -2.10
CA LYS A 68 -7.42 28.33 -3.01
C LYS A 68 -7.61 29.48 -4.00
N LYS A 69 -6.60 30.36 -4.10
CA LYS A 69 -6.53 31.45 -5.10
C LYS A 69 -5.18 31.40 -5.83
N LYS A 70 -5.21 31.40 -7.16
CA LYS A 70 -4.00 31.41 -8.01
C LYS A 70 -2.97 30.32 -7.61
N MET A 71 -3.45 29.10 -7.37
CA MET A 71 -2.64 27.93 -6.93
C MET A 71 -1.98 28.09 -5.54
N LYS A 72 -2.46 29.02 -4.71
CA LYS A 72 -1.99 29.20 -3.33
C LYS A 72 -3.16 29.03 -2.36
N ILE A 73 -2.86 28.44 -1.21
CA ILE A 73 -3.78 28.35 -0.07
C ILE A 73 -3.47 29.48 0.91
N PRO A 74 -4.46 29.94 1.72
CA PRO A 74 -4.22 30.85 2.81
C PRO A 74 -3.24 30.25 3.84
N THR A 75 -2.33 31.08 4.37
CA THR A 75 -1.30 30.62 5.32
C THR A 75 -1.90 30.03 6.60
N GLU A 76 -3.03 30.54 7.05
CA GLU A 76 -3.75 30.03 8.24
C GLU A 76 -4.31 28.60 8.09
N LEU A 77 -4.35 28.08 6.84
CA LEU A 77 -4.75 26.69 6.56
C LEU A 77 -3.58 25.71 6.50
N ILE A 78 -2.34 26.19 6.66
CA ILE A 78 -1.20 25.29 6.76
C ILE A 78 -1.35 24.46 8.04
N PRO A 79 -1.47 23.12 7.97
CA PRO A 79 -1.72 22.30 9.14
C PRO A 79 -0.51 22.31 10.09
N ILE A 80 -0.79 22.47 11.36
CA ILE A 80 0.20 22.57 12.44
C ILE A 80 -0.02 21.40 13.39
N CYS A 81 1.07 20.73 13.77
CA CYS A 81 1.07 19.62 14.71
C CYS A 81 0.53 20.07 16.08
N PRO A 82 -0.54 19.44 16.62
CA PRO A 82 -1.10 19.83 17.90
C PRO A 82 -0.19 19.57 19.09
N GLN A 83 0.82 18.70 18.93
CA GLN A 83 1.74 18.33 20.01
C GLN A 83 2.92 19.31 20.12
N CYS A 84 3.50 19.75 19.00
CA CYS A 84 4.74 20.54 19.01
C CYS A 84 4.66 21.87 18.28
N GLY A 85 3.54 22.19 17.61
CA GLY A 85 3.36 23.44 16.88
C GLY A 85 4.13 23.54 15.56
N LYS A 86 4.83 22.49 15.12
CA LYS A 86 5.53 22.46 13.83
C LYS A 86 4.59 22.15 12.69
N PRO A 87 4.94 22.48 11.44
CA PRO A 87 4.12 22.12 10.28
C PRO A 87 3.89 20.62 10.19
N MET A 88 2.77 20.23 9.59
CA MET A 88 2.49 18.84 9.25
C MET A 88 2.78 18.56 7.78
N THR A 89 3.00 17.31 7.45
CA THR A 89 3.16 16.79 6.08
C THR A 89 2.21 15.61 5.86
N MET A 90 2.06 15.17 4.62
CA MET A 90 1.35 13.92 4.31
C MET A 90 2.03 12.72 4.97
N ASN A 91 1.26 11.76 5.47
CA ASN A 91 1.80 10.50 5.97
C ASN A 91 2.18 9.60 4.79
N LEU A 92 3.37 9.84 4.26
CA LEU A 92 3.93 9.10 3.13
C LEU A 92 5.37 8.66 3.45
N ARG A 93 5.69 7.41 3.12
CA ARG A 93 7.05 6.85 3.29
C ARG A 93 8.00 7.37 2.19
N CYS A 94 8.42 8.61 2.32
CA CYS A 94 9.40 9.25 1.42
C CYS A 94 10.81 9.19 2.00
N ASP A 95 10.93 9.14 3.33
CA ASP A 95 12.18 9.15 4.10
C ASP A 95 11.99 8.49 5.48
N ASP A 96 12.98 8.63 6.36
CA ASP A 96 12.99 8.06 7.70
C ASP A 96 12.05 8.77 8.69
N SER A 97 11.37 9.85 8.27
CA SER A 97 10.41 10.57 9.11
C SER A 97 8.99 9.97 9.07
N PHE A 98 8.78 8.89 8.33
CA PHE A 98 7.48 8.23 8.23
C PHE A 98 6.96 7.74 9.57
N VAL A 99 5.74 8.13 9.92
CA VAL A 99 5.08 7.72 11.17
C VAL A 99 4.26 6.46 10.92
N GLU A 100 4.64 5.39 11.59
CA GLU A 100 3.88 4.14 11.68
C GLU A 100 2.99 4.22 12.93
N ASP A 101 1.77 4.70 12.74
CA ASP A 101 0.82 4.85 13.85
C ASP A 101 0.23 3.49 14.31
N GLU A 102 -0.59 3.52 15.35
CA GLU A 102 -1.26 2.31 15.86
C GLU A 102 -2.14 1.64 14.80
N GLY A 103 -2.75 2.41 13.89
CA GLY A 103 -3.55 1.90 12.77
C GLY A 103 -2.70 1.12 11.78
N TRP A 104 -1.51 1.64 11.47
CA TRP A 104 -0.53 0.99 10.61
C TRP A 104 -0.05 -0.33 11.24
N HIS A 105 0.34 -0.32 12.52
CA HIS A 105 0.79 -1.53 13.24
C HIS A 105 -0.29 -2.60 13.31
N ARG A 106 -1.54 -2.24 13.57
CA ARG A 106 -2.67 -3.19 13.54
C ARG A 106 -2.90 -3.78 12.15
N ALA A 107 -2.68 -3.01 11.09
CA ALA A 107 -2.78 -3.51 9.71
C ALA A 107 -1.63 -4.46 9.37
N ALA A 108 -0.42 -4.14 9.80
CA ALA A 108 0.76 -5.01 9.66
C ALA A 108 0.55 -6.35 10.36
N GLU A 109 0.07 -6.33 11.62
CA GLU A 109 -0.22 -7.56 12.39
C GLU A 109 -1.27 -8.44 11.68
N ARG A 110 -2.34 -7.84 11.14
CA ARG A 110 -3.35 -8.59 10.36
C ARG A 110 -2.75 -9.26 9.14
N TYR A 111 -1.88 -8.54 8.41
CA TYR A 111 -1.19 -9.05 7.23
C TYR A 111 -0.23 -10.19 7.59
N GLU A 112 0.59 -10.02 8.61
CA GLU A 112 1.51 -11.05 9.11
C GLU A 112 0.76 -12.30 9.57
N ASN A 113 -0.35 -12.12 10.30
CA ASN A 113 -1.20 -13.21 10.73
C ASN A 113 -1.82 -13.95 9.53
N PHE A 114 -2.26 -13.23 8.50
CA PHE A 114 -2.76 -13.84 7.27
C PHE A 114 -1.67 -14.71 6.61
N LEU A 115 -0.45 -14.22 6.46
CA LEU A 115 0.66 -14.98 5.88
C LEU A 115 1.00 -16.21 6.73
N ARG A 116 1.14 -16.02 8.04
CA ARG A 116 1.49 -17.09 8.99
C ARG A 116 0.46 -18.22 9.00
N THR A 117 -0.83 -17.90 8.95
CA THR A 117 -1.91 -18.89 8.95
C THR A 117 -2.08 -19.60 7.60
N ARG A 118 -1.42 -19.12 6.55
CA ARG A 118 -1.44 -19.71 5.19
C ARG A 118 -0.10 -20.31 4.79
N ASP A 119 0.85 -20.40 5.72
CA ASP A 119 2.14 -21.01 5.45
C ASP A 119 1.97 -22.46 5.00
N GLY A 120 2.66 -22.85 3.93
CA GLY A 120 2.55 -24.19 3.30
C GLY A 120 1.24 -24.45 2.55
N GLN A 121 0.25 -23.57 2.59
CA GLN A 121 -1.01 -23.73 1.85
C GLN A 121 -0.89 -23.24 0.40
N LYS A 122 -1.92 -23.52 -0.42
CA LYS A 122 -2.05 -22.92 -1.75
C LYS A 122 -2.33 -21.42 -1.61
N ILE A 123 -1.40 -20.59 -2.08
CA ILE A 123 -1.49 -19.13 -2.03
C ILE A 123 -1.10 -18.54 -3.38
N LEU A 124 -1.81 -17.55 -3.83
CA LEU A 124 -1.46 -16.73 -4.99
C LEU A 124 -0.91 -15.38 -4.51
N PHE A 125 0.34 -15.10 -4.85
CA PHE A 125 0.93 -13.78 -4.71
C PHE A 125 0.76 -13.02 -6.02
N LEU A 126 -0.28 -12.20 -6.10
CA LEU A 126 -0.60 -11.41 -7.30
C LEU A 126 -0.01 -10.01 -7.19
N GLU A 127 0.86 -9.67 -8.11
CA GLU A 127 1.49 -8.36 -8.24
C GLU A 127 0.94 -7.63 -9.46
N LEU A 128 0.45 -6.41 -9.26
CA LEU A 128 -0.09 -5.56 -10.31
C LEU A 128 0.70 -4.24 -10.39
N GLY A 129 1.47 -4.05 -11.45
CA GLY A 129 2.16 -2.80 -11.77
C GLY A 129 3.29 -2.39 -10.82
N VAL A 130 3.86 -3.31 -10.03
CA VAL A 130 4.99 -2.99 -9.14
C VAL A 130 6.28 -2.92 -9.93
N GLY A 131 6.82 -1.70 -10.06
CA GLY A 131 8.10 -1.46 -10.74
C GLY A 131 9.32 -1.66 -9.84
N TYR A 132 10.51 -1.55 -10.47
CA TYR A 132 11.80 -1.66 -9.78
C TYR A 132 12.20 -0.44 -8.95
N ASN A 133 11.37 0.62 -8.87
CA ASN A 133 11.67 1.77 -8.01
C ASN A 133 11.55 1.41 -6.52
N THR A 134 10.63 0.50 -6.15
CA THR A 134 10.39 0.09 -4.76
C THR A 134 10.10 -1.42 -4.65
N PRO A 135 10.98 -2.31 -5.19
CA PRO A 135 10.70 -3.74 -5.26
C PRO A 135 10.78 -4.43 -3.88
N VAL A 136 11.47 -3.82 -2.94
CA VAL A 136 11.75 -4.38 -1.61
C VAL A 136 10.52 -4.60 -0.75
N ILE A 137 9.43 -3.89 -1.03
CA ILE A 137 8.22 -3.93 -0.21
C ILE A 137 7.29 -5.07 -0.63
N ILE A 138 7.20 -5.38 -1.92
CA ILE A 138 6.25 -6.37 -2.46
C ILE A 138 6.95 -7.41 -3.32
N LYS A 139 7.61 -6.98 -4.41
CA LYS A 139 8.20 -7.88 -5.40
C LYS A 139 9.15 -8.90 -4.76
N TYR A 140 10.17 -8.44 -4.06
CA TYR A 140 11.15 -9.34 -3.41
C TYR A 140 10.57 -10.17 -2.25
N PRO A 141 9.71 -9.66 -1.37
CA PRO A 141 9.00 -10.49 -0.39
C PRO A 141 8.17 -11.61 -1.05
N PHE A 142 7.45 -11.31 -2.13
CA PHE A 142 6.65 -12.31 -2.83
C PHE A 142 7.52 -13.39 -3.47
N TRP A 143 8.61 -13.04 -4.12
CA TRP A 143 9.56 -14.01 -4.66
C TRP A 143 10.09 -14.94 -3.58
N ARG A 144 10.51 -14.37 -2.44
CA ARG A 144 11.02 -15.16 -1.30
C ARG A 144 9.94 -16.08 -0.70
N MET A 145 8.72 -15.61 -0.57
CA MET A 145 7.61 -16.42 -0.04
C MET A 145 7.22 -17.53 -1.03
N THR A 146 7.22 -17.24 -2.33
CA THR A 146 6.97 -18.24 -3.38
C THR A 146 8.05 -19.30 -3.38
N ALA A 147 9.32 -18.92 -3.32
CA ALA A 147 10.44 -19.87 -3.28
C ALA A 147 10.40 -20.82 -2.06
N LYS A 148 9.89 -20.32 -0.90
CA LYS A 148 9.79 -21.13 0.33
C LYS A 148 8.57 -22.07 0.36
N ASN A 149 7.53 -21.77 -0.40
CA ASN A 149 6.29 -22.55 -0.39
C ASN A 149 6.03 -23.21 -1.76
N PRO A 150 6.23 -24.52 -1.91
CA PRO A 150 6.04 -25.21 -3.19
C PRO A 150 4.58 -25.21 -3.67
N ASN A 151 3.62 -24.86 -2.82
CA ASN A 151 2.20 -24.72 -3.16
C ASN A 151 1.81 -23.29 -3.54
N ALA A 152 2.74 -22.32 -3.46
CA ALA A 152 2.50 -20.95 -3.84
C ALA A 152 2.64 -20.74 -5.33
N VAL A 153 1.89 -19.78 -5.86
CA VAL A 153 2.05 -19.26 -7.22
C VAL A 153 2.29 -17.75 -7.13
N TYR A 154 3.28 -17.28 -7.85
CA TYR A 154 3.49 -15.85 -8.09
C TYR A 154 2.88 -15.47 -9.43
N ALA A 155 2.10 -14.41 -9.47
CA ALA A 155 1.60 -13.83 -10.72
C ALA A 155 1.93 -12.34 -10.77
N CYS A 156 2.52 -11.90 -11.88
CA CYS A 156 2.91 -10.52 -12.12
C CYS A 156 2.27 -10.01 -13.41
N VAL A 157 1.51 -8.93 -13.32
CA VAL A 157 1.01 -8.19 -14.49
C VAL A 157 1.66 -6.82 -14.49
N ASN A 158 2.52 -6.55 -15.46
CA ASN A 158 3.24 -5.29 -15.55
C ASN A 158 3.64 -5.00 -16.99
N LEU A 159 3.48 -3.77 -17.43
CA LEU A 159 3.93 -3.33 -18.75
C LEU A 159 5.44 -3.01 -18.70
N GLY A 160 6.25 -3.87 -19.34
CA GLY A 160 7.70 -3.72 -19.46
C GLY A 160 8.55 -4.28 -18.32
N GLN A 161 7.94 -4.69 -17.18
CA GLN A 161 8.65 -5.20 -16.00
C GLN A 161 7.97 -6.43 -15.39
N ALA A 162 7.37 -7.29 -16.23
CA ALA A 162 6.74 -8.54 -15.81
C ALA A 162 7.77 -9.67 -15.83
N ASP A 163 8.43 -9.91 -14.72
CA ASP A 163 9.49 -10.90 -14.58
C ASP A 163 9.50 -11.58 -13.21
N CYS A 164 10.27 -12.66 -13.12
CA CYS A 164 10.53 -13.36 -11.87
C CYS A 164 11.94 -13.98 -11.90
N PRO A 165 12.55 -14.28 -10.74
CA PRO A 165 13.80 -15.01 -10.69
C PRO A 165 13.64 -16.46 -11.15
N GLN A 166 14.74 -17.04 -11.67
CA GLN A 166 14.78 -18.40 -12.23
C GLN A 166 14.33 -19.46 -11.21
N GLU A 167 14.60 -19.25 -9.93
CA GLU A 167 14.28 -20.17 -8.85
C GLU A 167 12.77 -20.42 -8.68
N ILE A 168 11.92 -19.46 -9.07
CA ILE A 168 10.46 -19.57 -8.98
C ILE A 168 9.76 -19.61 -10.33
N GLU A 169 10.49 -19.69 -11.44
CA GLU A 169 9.92 -19.63 -12.79
C GLU A 169 8.79 -20.65 -13.00
N ARG A 170 8.94 -21.87 -12.47
CA ARG A 170 7.91 -22.94 -12.59
C ARG A 170 6.67 -22.70 -11.74
N GLN A 171 6.73 -21.77 -10.80
CA GLN A 171 5.63 -21.35 -9.93
C GLN A 171 5.12 -19.95 -10.29
N SER A 172 5.54 -19.41 -11.45
CA SER A 172 5.26 -18.01 -11.80
C SER A 172 4.49 -17.87 -13.11
N ILE A 173 3.66 -16.84 -13.15
CA ILE A 173 2.92 -16.38 -14.33
C ILE A 173 3.26 -14.91 -14.53
N CYS A 174 4.07 -14.57 -15.51
CA CYS A 174 4.49 -13.21 -15.80
C CYS A 174 3.82 -12.72 -17.09
N ILE A 175 2.96 -11.71 -16.99
CA ILE A 175 2.18 -11.16 -18.11
C ILE A 175 2.65 -9.74 -18.40
N ASN A 176 3.36 -9.58 -19.52
CA ASN A 176 3.79 -8.26 -19.98
C ASN A 176 2.65 -7.57 -20.76
N SER A 177 1.78 -6.91 -20.01
CA SER A 177 0.61 -6.23 -20.57
C SER A 177 0.13 -5.10 -19.66
N ASP A 178 -0.76 -4.26 -20.18
CA ASP A 178 -1.56 -3.33 -19.37
C ASP A 178 -2.50 -4.11 -18.45
N ILE A 179 -2.61 -3.64 -17.19
CA ILE A 179 -3.40 -4.32 -16.15
C ILE A 179 -4.88 -4.37 -16.53
N GLY A 180 -5.43 -3.27 -17.05
CA GLY A 180 -6.84 -3.20 -17.47
C GLY A 180 -7.16 -4.25 -18.53
N SER A 181 -6.27 -4.41 -19.52
CA SER A 181 -6.43 -5.38 -20.59
C SER A 181 -6.38 -6.85 -20.15
N VAL A 182 -5.91 -7.13 -18.94
CA VAL A 182 -5.79 -8.51 -18.42
C VAL A 182 -6.94 -8.86 -17.47
N ILE A 183 -7.56 -7.87 -16.84
CA ILE A 183 -8.58 -8.06 -15.79
C ILE A 183 -10.01 -7.93 -16.35
N GLU A 184 -10.17 -7.34 -17.54
CA GLU A 184 -11.46 -7.35 -18.28
C GLU A 184 -11.84 -8.77 -18.71
#